data_117feb9f16526308d844baff900ca394
#
_entry.id   117feb9f16526308d844baff900ca394
#
_cell.length_a   1.000
_cell.length_b   1.000
_cell.length_c   1.000
_cell.angle_alpha   90.00
_cell.angle_beta   90.00
_cell.angle_gamma   90.00
#
_symmetry.space_group_name_H-M   'P 1'
#
loop_
_entity.id
_entity.type
_entity.pdbx_description
1 polymer ?
#
loop_
_entity_poly.entity_id
_entity_poly.type
_entity_poly.pdbx_seq_one_letter_code
_entity_poly.pdbx_strand_id
1 'polypeptide(L)'
;MKTITLNDNHIAHLNAKNTTKLEYLNLSNNNLLPTNDIDQLISSKHLWHVLVNGINNDPLAQMQYWTAVRNIIDDTNEVTIDLSGLNLTTQPPGLQNFTSINLDNNQLTHFDATNYDRLVKLSLNSNALESINFPQGRNVSITHISMNNNALRNIDIDRLSSVTYFSAAHNQLEFVQLESCEWLQYLNLSHNQLTDIVAGNKNELLLLDLSHNKLTSLHNDLFPNLNTLLINNNLLSEIKIFYSNFCNVQTLNAANNQLKYINLDFLTYLPSIKSLRLDNNKITHIDTNNTSDIGTLSPIIKQSKT
;
A
#
# COMPACT_ATOMS: atom_id res chain seq x y z
N MET A 1 18.31 -29.80 4.18
CA MET A 1 17.91 -28.92 3.07
C MET A 1 16.84 -28.01 3.63
N LYS A 2 16.97 -26.69 3.49
CA LYS A 2 16.05 -25.70 4.06
C LYS A 2 15.11 -25.09 3.02
N THR A 3 15.52 -25.05 1.76
CA THR A 3 14.81 -24.45 0.66
C THR A 3 14.64 -25.44 -0.48
N ILE A 4 13.41 -25.55 -0.98
CA ILE A 4 13.08 -26.33 -2.18
C ILE A 4 12.26 -25.43 -3.13
N THR A 5 12.73 -25.30 -4.36
CA THR A 5 12.03 -24.56 -5.44
C THR A 5 11.75 -25.54 -6.56
N LEU A 6 10.48 -25.78 -6.82
CA LEU A 6 9.97 -26.77 -7.80
C LEU A 6 8.88 -26.18 -8.69
N ASN A 7 8.81 -24.86 -8.78
CA ASN A 7 7.82 -24.18 -9.64
C ASN A 7 8.03 -24.48 -11.13
N ASP A 8 6.97 -24.24 -11.91
CA ASP A 8 6.95 -24.38 -13.38
C ASP A 8 7.31 -25.81 -13.84
N ASN A 9 6.75 -26.82 -13.20
CA ASN A 9 6.93 -28.22 -13.52
C ASN A 9 5.57 -28.92 -13.72
N HIS A 10 5.59 -30.24 -13.92
CA HIS A 10 4.41 -31.08 -14.09
C HIS A 10 4.28 -32.07 -12.92
N ILE A 11 4.65 -31.64 -11.72
CA ILE A 11 4.57 -32.49 -10.53
C ILE A 11 3.13 -32.79 -10.21
N ALA A 12 2.75 -34.05 -10.22
CA ALA A 12 1.42 -34.51 -9.83
C ALA A 12 1.39 -35.06 -8.40
N HIS A 13 2.51 -35.57 -7.91
CA HIS A 13 2.63 -36.14 -6.57
C HIS A 13 3.91 -35.68 -5.90
N LEU A 14 3.83 -35.37 -4.61
CA LEU A 14 4.98 -34.94 -3.81
C LEU A 14 5.06 -35.83 -2.56
N ASN A 15 6.16 -36.56 -2.39
CA ASN A 15 6.46 -37.30 -1.17
C ASN A 15 7.58 -36.64 -0.40
N ALA A 16 7.25 -36.10 0.76
CA ALA A 16 8.18 -35.29 1.56
C ALA A 16 8.35 -35.81 3.00
N LYS A 17 8.17 -37.10 3.23
CA LYS A 17 8.15 -37.78 4.55
C LYS A 17 9.34 -37.46 5.47
N ASN A 18 10.48 -37.04 4.94
CA ASN A 18 11.71 -36.82 5.69
C ASN A 18 12.23 -35.37 5.65
N THR A 19 11.36 -34.40 5.34
CA THR A 19 11.77 -32.99 5.20
C THR A 19 11.65 -32.17 6.49
N THR A 20 12.04 -32.74 7.62
CA THR A 20 11.89 -32.13 8.96
C THR A 20 12.59 -30.79 9.19
N LYS A 21 13.42 -30.33 8.23
CA LYS A 21 14.19 -29.07 8.30
C LYS A 21 13.83 -28.12 7.14
N LEU A 22 12.74 -28.36 6.43
CA LEU A 22 12.32 -27.51 5.32
C LEU A 22 11.74 -26.21 5.88
N GLU A 23 12.23 -25.09 5.38
CA GLU A 23 11.83 -23.73 5.77
C GLU A 23 11.05 -23.01 4.64
N TYR A 24 11.40 -23.30 3.38
CA TYR A 24 10.81 -22.67 2.20
C TYR A 24 10.48 -23.73 1.15
N LEU A 25 9.28 -23.65 0.58
CA LEU A 25 8.81 -24.53 -0.48
C LEU A 25 8.06 -23.73 -1.54
N ASN A 26 8.49 -23.80 -2.81
CA ASN A 26 7.78 -23.25 -3.93
C ASN A 26 7.32 -24.38 -4.86
N LEU A 27 6.01 -24.57 -4.97
CA LEU A 27 5.34 -25.55 -5.83
C LEU A 27 4.48 -24.89 -6.90
N SER A 28 4.61 -23.60 -7.12
CA SER A 28 3.77 -22.85 -8.06
C SER A 28 3.83 -23.42 -9.47
N ASN A 29 2.73 -23.32 -10.21
CA ASN A 29 2.58 -23.79 -11.59
C ASN A 29 2.90 -25.29 -11.75
N ASN A 30 2.30 -26.14 -10.94
CA ASN A 30 2.40 -27.60 -11.01
C ASN A 30 1.00 -28.23 -11.13
N ASN A 31 0.95 -29.52 -11.46
CA ASN A 31 -0.27 -30.31 -11.62
C ASN A 31 -0.57 -31.18 -10.40
N LEU A 32 -0.28 -30.70 -9.20
CA LEU A 32 -0.45 -31.45 -7.96
C LEU A 32 -1.90 -31.90 -7.78
N LEU A 33 -2.10 -33.17 -7.50
CA LEU A 33 -3.42 -33.69 -7.13
C LEU A 33 -3.66 -33.40 -5.64
N PRO A 34 -4.89 -33.05 -5.23
CA PRO A 34 -5.26 -32.90 -3.85
C PRO A 34 -5.22 -34.30 -3.22
N THR A 35 -4.14 -34.63 -2.56
CA THR A 35 -3.92 -35.92 -1.89
C THR A 35 -3.34 -35.70 -0.51
N ASN A 36 -3.43 -36.71 0.34
CA ASN A 36 -2.81 -36.80 1.68
C ASN A 36 -1.27 -36.62 1.68
N ASP A 37 -0.66 -36.41 0.52
CA ASP A 37 0.80 -36.26 0.37
C ASP A 37 1.31 -34.94 1.00
N ILE A 38 0.45 -33.92 1.06
CA ILE A 38 0.77 -32.65 1.76
C ILE A 38 0.79 -32.85 3.27
N ASP A 39 -0.09 -33.67 3.82
CA ASP A 39 -0.04 -34.00 5.24
C ASP A 39 1.34 -34.57 5.67
N GLN A 40 2.10 -35.08 4.74
CA GLN A 40 3.44 -35.62 4.97
C GLN A 40 4.55 -34.56 4.87
N LEU A 41 4.37 -33.48 4.12
CA LEU A 41 5.22 -32.28 4.18
C LEU A 41 5.13 -31.61 5.56
N ILE A 42 4.02 -31.81 6.20
CA ILE A 42 3.59 -31.25 7.47
C ILE A 42 4.47 -31.67 8.66
N SER A 43 5.29 -32.62 8.53
CA SER A 43 6.23 -33.02 9.60
C SER A 43 7.38 -31.99 9.81
N SER A 44 7.52 -31.00 8.90
CA SER A 44 8.51 -29.94 9.08
C SER A 44 7.94 -28.78 9.92
N LYS A 45 8.16 -28.81 11.21
CA LYS A 45 7.84 -27.72 12.15
C LYS A 45 8.53 -26.39 11.84
N HIS A 46 9.35 -26.33 10.81
CA HIS A 46 10.14 -25.15 10.40
C HIS A 46 9.68 -24.53 9.08
N LEU A 47 8.62 -25.08 8.45
CA LEU A 47 8.12 -24.55 7.18
C LEU A 47 7.33 -23.27 7.44
N TRP A 48 7.88 -22.14 7.02
CA TRP A 48 7.29 -20.81 7.24
C TRP A 48 6.92 -20.09 5.93
N HIS A 49 7.34 -20.60 4.77
CA HIS A 49 7.04 -19.98 3.48
C HIS A 49 6.69 -21.03 2.45
N VAL A 50 5.46 -20.98 1.93
CA VAL A 50 4.96 -21.90 0.89
C VAL A 50 4.34 -21.10 -0.22
N LEU A 51 4.77 -21.35 -1.47
CA LEU A 51 4.18 -20.80 -2.69
C LEU A 51 3.52 -21.93 -3.48
N VAL A 52 2.26 -21.75 -3.83
CA VAL A 52 1.44 -22.75 -4.56
C VAL A 52 0.55 -22.11 -5.63
N ASN A 53 0.97 -20.99 -6.19
CA ASN A 53 0.22 -20.28 -7.23
C ASN A 53 0.10 -21.11 -8.49
N GLY A 54 -1.02 -21.00 -9.21
CA GLY A 54 -1.21 -21.68 -10.49
C GLY A 54 -1.27 -23.21 -10.43
N ILE A 55 -1.52 -23.80 -9.26
CA ILE A 55 -1.72 -25.25 -9.15
C ILE A 55 -3.05 -25.65 -9.78
N ASN A 56 -3.00 -26.50 -10.80
CA ASN A 56 -4.14 -27.08 -11.52
C ASN A 56 -5.14 -26.08 -12.11
N ASN A 57 -4.88 -24.76 -12.06
CA ASN A 57 -5.86 -23.73 -12.42
C ASN A 57 -7.24 -23.93 -11.78
N ASP A 58 -7.34 -24.70 -10.69
CA ASP A 58 -8.56 -25.02 -9.96
C ASP A 58 -8.53 -24.35 -8.58
N PRO A 59 -9.36 -23.32 -8.35
CA PRO A 59 -9.43 -22.64 -7.06
C PRO A 59 -9.79 -23.57 -5.90
N LEU A 60 -10.61 -24.60 -6.14
CA LEU A 60 -11.03 -25.54 -5.12
C LEU A 60 -9.89 -26.48 -4.70
N ALA A 61 -9.12 -27.00 -5.64
CA ALA A 61 -7.93 -27.79 -5.37
C ALA A 61 -6.90 -26.95 -4.61
N GLN A 62 -6.72 -25.70 -5.00
CA GLN A 62 -5.85 -24.76 -4.29
C GLN A 62 -6.31 -24.54 -2.85
N MET A 63 -7.60 -24.35 -2.61
CA MET A 63 -8.15 -24.22 -1.24
C MET A 63 -7.90 -25.46 -0.37
N GLN A 64 -7.94 -26.66 -0.93
CA GLN A 64 -7.62 -27.90 -0.20
C GLN A 64 -6.14 -27.94 0.23
N TYR A 65 -5.24 -27.53 -0.67
CA TYR A 65 -3.82 -27.34 -0.34
C TYR A 65 -3.61 -26.32 0.79
N TRP A 66 -4.35 -25.23 0.76
CA TRP A 66 -4.31 -24.21 1.80
C TRP A 66 -4.75 -24.73 3.16
N THR A 67 -5.80 -25.51 3.19
CA THR A 67 -6.30 -26.08 4.44
C THR A 67 -5.27 -27.05 5.06
N ALA A 68 -4.56 -27.79 4.23
CA ALA A 68 -3.49 -28.69 4.69
C ALA A 68 -2.28 -27.89 5.20
N VAL A 69 -1.79 -26.90 4.46
CA VAL A 69 -0.69 -26.00 4.87
C VAL A 69 -1.02 -25.27 6.17
N ARG A 70 -2.26 -24.82 6.35
CA ARG A 70 -2.74 -24.15 7.56
C ARG A 70 -2.51 -24.94 8.85
N ASN A 71 -2.63 -26.26 8.81
CA ASN A 71 -2.50 -27.11 9.98
C ASN A 71 -1.04 -27.31 10.42
N ILE A 72 -0.07 -26.81 9.62
CA ILE A 72 1.36 -27.02 9.84
C ILE A 72 2.02 -25.88 10.62
N ILE A 73 1.41 -24.72 10.61
CA ILE A 73 2.06 -23.47 11.01
C ILE A 73 2.07 -23.35 12.52
N ASP A 74 3.27 -23.39 13.11
CA ASP A 74 3.51 -23.06 14.50
C ASP A 74 3.28 -21.57 14.75
N ASP A 75 2.63 -21.21 15.86
CA ASP A 75 2.16 -19.87 16.21
C ASP A 75 3.25 -18.79 16.35
N THR A 76 4.51 -19.12 16.20
CA THR A 76 5.63 -18.23 16.51
C THR A 76 6.33 -17.60 15.31
N ASN A 77 6.03 -18.00 14.05
CA ASN A 77 6.78 -17.56 12.87
C ASN A 77 5.99 -16.63 11.93
N GLU A 78 6.72 -15.81 11.17
CA GLU A 78 6.16 -15.06 10.03
C GLU A 78 5.76 -16.07 8.94
N VAL A 79 4.47 -16.10 8.62
CA VAL A 79 3.92 -17.05 7.68
C VAL A 79 3.32 -16.30 6.51
N THR A 80 3.92 -16.49 5.35
CA THR A 80 3.51 -15.83 4.12
C THR A 80 2.73 -16.76 3.22
N ILE A 81 1.64 -16.24 2.64
CA ILE A 81 0.85 -16.90 1.61
C ILE A 81 0.72 -16.00 0.38
N ASP A 82 0.95 -16.58 -0.79
CA ASP A 82 0.74 -15.92 -2.07
C ASP A 82 -0.36 -16.63 -2.86
N LEU A 83 -1.48 -15.93 -3.07
CA LEU A 83 -2.68 -16.36 -3.80
C LEU A 83 -2.95 -15.46 -5.00
N SER A 84 -1.94 -14.77 -5.50
CA SER A 84 -2.11 -13.83 -6.60
C SER A 84 -2.45 -14.53 -7.92
N GLY A 85 -3.32 -13.89 -8.72
CA GLY A 85 -3.64 -14.34 -10.09
C GLY A 85 -4.46 -15.63 -10.21
N LEU A 86 -5.22 -16.00 -9.18
CA LEU A 86 -5.97 -17.26 -9.12
C LEU A 86 -7.43 -17.13 -9.56
N ASN A 87 -7.84 -15.99 -10.07
CA ASN A 87 -9.23 -15.70 -10.43
C ASN A 87 -10.24 -15.91 -9.27
N LEU A 88 -9.80 -15.71 -8.02
CA LEU A 88 -10.66 -15.86 -6.85
C LEU A 88 -11.74 -14.79 -6.85
N THR A 89 -13.00 -15.21 -6.72
CA THR A 89 -14.16 -14.32 -6.60
C THR A 89 -14.60 -14.13 -5.16
N THR A 90 -14.17 -15.02 -4.27
CA THR A 90 -14.45 -14.96 -2.83
C THR A 90 -13.19 -15.20 -2.02
N GLN A 91 -13.17 -14.63 -0.83
CA GLN A 91 -12.08 -14.81 0.13
C GLN A 91 -11.93 -16.28 0.53
N PRO A 92 -10.74 -16.90 0.36
CA PRO A 92 -10.51 -18.26 0.84
C PRO A 92 -10.63 -18.37 2.36
N PRO A 93 -11.16 -19.47 2.89
CA PRO A 93 -11.20 -19.68 4.34
C PRO A 93 -9.81 -19.97 4.89
N GLY A 94 -9.60 -19.68 6.18
CA GLY A 94 -8.39 -20.06 6.89
C GLY A 94 -7.21 -19.11 6.76
N LEU A 95 -7.36 -17.97 6.10
CA LEU A 95 -6.29 -16.98 5.95
C LEU A 95 -5.91 -16.27 7.28
N GLN A 96 -6.73 -16.34 8.30
CA GLN A 96 -6.50 -15.68 9.59
C GLN A 96 -5.25 -16.17 10.34
N ASN A 97 -4.66 -17.29 9.93
CA ASN A 97 -3.44 -17.83 10.54
C ASN A 97 -2.15 -17.28 9.90
N PHE A 98 -2.26 -16.55 8.80
CA PHE A 98 -1.10 -16.01 8.10
C PHE A 98 -0.79 -14.58 8.58
N THR A 99 0.50 -14.26 8.60
CA THR A 99 1.00 -12.93 8.95
C THR A 99 1.20 -12.06 7.70
N SER A 100 1.39 -12.67 6.55
CA SER A 100 1.55 -11.97 5.27
C SER A 100 0.71 -12.65 4.19
N ILE A 101 -0.20 -11.90 3.58
CA ILE A 101 -1.16 -12.40 2.59
C ILE A 101 -1.06 -11.57 1.32
N ASN A 102 -0.82 -12.25 0.19
CA ASN A 102 -0.91 -11.67 -1.14
C ASN A 102 -2.10 -12.27 -1.90
N LEU A 103 -3.06 -11.43 -2.26
CA LEU A 103 -4.26 -11.76 -3.04
C LEU A 103 -4.38 -10.89 -4.30
N ASP A 104 -3.27 -10.34 -4.79
CA ASP A 104 -3.25 -9.47 -5.95
C ASP A 104 -3.80 -10.17 -7.21
N ASN A 105 -4.34 -9.38 -8.13
CA ASN A 105 -4.82 -9.85 -9.43
C ASN A 105 -5.86 -10.98 -9.34
N ASN A 106 -6.86 -10.79 -8.48
CA ASN A 106 -8.03 -11.66 -8.35
C ASN A 106 -9.33 -10.90 -8.71
N GLN A 107 -10.47 -11.45 -8.38
CA GLN A 107 -11.81 -10.88 -8.66
C GLN A 107 -12.61 -10.69 -7.36
N LEU A 108 -11.94 -10.46 -6.24
CA LEU A 108 -12.58 -10.28 -4.95
C LEU A 108 -13.39 -8.97 -4.93
N THR A 109 -14.65 -9.04 -4.49
CA THR A 109 -15.50 -7.86 -4.30
C THR A 109 -15.53 -7.38 -2.85
N HIS A 110 -15.17 -8.25 -1.93
CA HIS A 110 -15.11 -7.97 -0.49
C HIS A 110 -14.00 -8.77 0.16
N PHE A 111 -13.40 -8.21 1.22
CA PHE A 111 -12.43 -8.91 2.06
C PHE A 111 -12.72 -8.60 3.54
N ASP A 112 -12.80 -9.66 4.35
CA ASP A 112 -13.05 -9.54 5.79
C ASP A 112 -11.84 -10.03 6.60
N ALA A 113 -11.12 -9.08 7.17
CA ALA A 113 -9.98 -9.34 8.05
C ALA A 113 -10.31 -9.15 9.54
N THR A 114 -11.58 -9.09 9.92
CA THR A 114 -12.01 -8.76 11.30
C THR A 114 -11.34 -9.63 12.37
N ASN A 115 -11.07 -10.90 12.05
CA ASN A 115 -10.46 -11.88 12.97
C ASN A 115 -8.99 -12.20 12.63
N TYR A 116 -8.28 -11.29 11.95
CA TYR A 116 -6.91 -11.51 11.49
C TYR A 116 -5.90 -10.84 12.43
N ASP A 117 -5.91 -11.23 13.71
CA ASP A 117 -5.12 -10.60 14.78
C ASP A 117 -3.60 -10.69 14.55
N ARG A 118 -3.16 -11.66 13.75
CA ARG A 118 -1.73 -11.90 13.45
C ARG A 118 -1.26 -11.25 12.15
N LEU A 119 -2.16 -10.65 11.39
CA LEU A 119 -1.85 -10.08 10.09
C LEU A 119 -0.88 -8.90 10.23
N VAL A 120 0.21 -8.93 9.47
CA VAL A 120 1.25 -7.90 9.41
C VAL A 120 1.28 -7.23 8.04
N LYS A 121 1.13 -8.02 6.97
CA LYS A 121 1.15 -7.53 5.59
C LYS A 121 -0.04 -8.05 4.79
N LEU A 122 -0.71 -7.16 4.08
CA LEU A 122 -1.85 -7.48 3.24
C LEU A 122 -1.71 -6.80 1.88
N SER A 123 -1.73 -7.60 0.81
CA SER A 123 -1.78 -7.12 -0.56
C SER A 123 -3.03 -7.63 -1.26
N LEU A 124 -3.83 -6.69 -1.79
CA LEU A 124 -5.13 -6.89 -2.44
C LEU A 124 -5.22 -6.09 -3.75
N ASN A 125 -4.09 -5.77 -4.38
CA ASN A 125 -4.07 -4.95 -5.59
C ASN A 125 -4.80 -5.64 -6.75
N SER A 126 -5.38 -4.83 -7.64
CA SER A 126 -6.02 -5.33 -8.87
C SER A 126 -7.07 -6.40 -8.58
N ASN A 127 -8.05 -6.02 -7.77
CA ASN A 127 -9.26 -6.77 -7.51
C ASN A 127 -10.49 -5.92 -7.88
N ALA A 128 -11.69 -6.34 -7.48
CA ALA A 128 -12.94 -5.60 -7.66
C ALA A 128 -13.53 -5.18 -6.29
N LEU A 129 -12.69 -4.90 -5.28
CA LEU A 129 -13.14 -4.64 -3.92
C LEU A 129 -14.00 -3.39 -3.85
N GLU A 130 -15.21 -3.54 -3.34
CA GLU A 130 -16.12 -2.45 -2.97
C GLU A 130 -16.03 -2.14 -1.48
N SER A 131 -15.62 -3.11 -0.66
CA SER A 131 -15.47 -2.95 0.79
C SER A 131 -14.40 -3.88 1.37
N ILE A 132 -13.85 -3.46 2.52
CA ILE A 132 -12.93 -4.24 3.34
C ILE A 132 -13.22 -3.96 4.81
N ASN A 133 -13.16 -5.02 5.64
CA ASN A 133 -13.24 -4.90 7.08
C ASN A 133 -11.88 -5.24 7.70
N PHE A 134 -11.42 -4.39 8.61
CA PHE A 134 -10.20 -4.61 9.37
C PHE A 134 -10.48 -5.06 10.81
N PRO A 135 -9.50 -5.66 11.51
CA PRO A 135 -9.63 -5.98 12.92
C PRO A 135 -9.94 -4.72 13.75
N GLN A 136 -10.84 -4.87 14.73
CA GLN A 136 -11.28 -3.77 15.59
C GLN A 136 -10.58 -3.77 16.97
N GLY A 137 -9.58 -4.64 17.18
CA GLY A 137 -8.86 -4.80 18.44
C GLY A 137 -7.79 -3.73 18.68
N ARG A 138 -7.31 -3.62 19.93
CA ARG A 138 -6.24 -2.67 20.30
C ARG A 138 -4.83 -3.11 19.88
N ASN A 139 -4.64 -4.38 19.53
CA ASN A 139 -3.32 -4.96 19.22
C ASN A 139 -3.24 -5.40 17.75
N VAL A 140 -3.65 -4.53 16.84
CA VAL A 140 -3.57 -4.83 15.41
C VAL A 140 -2.13 -4.68 14.96
N SER A 141 -1.54 -5.77 14.46
CA SER A 141 -0.13 -5.82 14.07
C SER A 141 0.12 -5.42 12.61
N ILE A 142 -0.91 -4.99 11.89
CA ILE A 142 -0.81 -4.67 10.46
C ILE A 142 0.09 -3.45 10.28
N THR A 143 1.18 -3.64 9.54
CA THR A 143 2.14 -2.58 9.21
C THR A 143 2.11 -2.18 7.74
N HIS A 144 1.72 -3.10 6.85
CA HIS A 144 1.73 -2.87 5.40
C HIS A 144 0.40 -3.27 4.77
N ILE A 145 -0.22 -2.33 4.08
CA ILE A 145 -1.47 -2.54 3.34
C ILE A 145 -1.32 -1.97 1.94
N SER A 146 -1.62 -2.78 0.93
CA SER A 146 -1.71 -2.35 -0.47
C SER A 146 -3.01 -2.88 -1.09
N MET A 147 -3.83 -1.98 -1.64
CA MET A 147 -5.13 -2.28 -2.26
C MET A 147 -5.40 -1.38 -3.47
N ASN A 148 -4.35 -1.16 -4.26
CA ASN A 148 -4.46 -0.34 -5.47
C ASN A 148 -5.33 -1.00 -6.53
N ASN A 149 -5.93 -0.20 -7.43
CA ASN A 149 -6.76 -0.68 -8.53
C ASN A 149 -7.93 -1.55 -8.05
N ASN A 150 -8.82 -0.94 -7.28
CA ASN A 150 -10.05 -1.52 -6.78
C ASN A 150 -11.23 -0.55 -6.97
N ALA A 151 -12.39 -0.86 -6.41
CA ALA A 151 -13.61 -0.05 -6.48
C ALA A 151 -14.04 0.55 -5.13
N LEU A 152 -13.10 0.68 -4.17
CA LEU A 152 -13.36 1.16 -2.82
C LEU A 152 -13.85 2.62 -2.83
N ARG A 153 -14.99 2.90 -2.18
CA ARG A 153 -15.51 4.26 -2.00
C ARG A 153 -15.21 4.82 -0.62
N ASN A 154 -15.15 3.94 0.36
CA ASN A 154 -14.83 4.27 1.75
C ASN A 154 -13.87 3.23 2.31
N ILE A 155 -13.08 3.65 3.28
CA ILE A 155 -12.19 2.77 4.01
C ILE A 155 -12.01 3.30 5.42
N ASP A 156 -12.14 2.41 6.41
CA ASP A 156 -11.87 2.73 7.81
C ASP A 156 -10.57 2.05 8.24
N ILE A 157 -9.51 2.85 8.34
CA ILE A 157 -8.20 2.40 8.83
C ILE A 157 -7.78 3.16 10.10
N ASP A 158 -8.64 3.98 10.66
CA ASP A 158 -8.29 4.84 11.79
C ASP A 158 -7.87 4.05 13.05
N ARG A 159 -8.19 2.77 13.12
CA ARG A 159 -7.77 1.88 14.23
C ARG A 159 -6.47 1.13 13.98
N LEU A 160 -5.88 1.27 12.80
CA LEU A 160 -4.66 0.56 12.41
C LEU A 160 -3.41 1.36 12.82
N SER A 161 -3.23 1.56 14.12
CA SER A 161 -2.18 2.43 14.67
C SER A 161 -0.75 2.00 14.33
N SER A 162 -0.53 0.74 13.97
CA SER A 162 0.81 0.21 13.63
C SER A 162 1.17 0.36 12.15
N VAL A 163 0.26 0.87 11.31
CA VAL A 163 0.48 0.97 9.86
C VAL A 163 1.59 1.96 9.56
N THR A 164 2.61 1.48 8.81
CA THR A 164 3.74 2.28 8.31
C THR A 164 3.66 2.50 6.80
N TYR A 165 3.04 1.58 6.07
CA TYR A 165 2.85 1.64 4.63
C TYR A 165 1.37 1.45 4.28
N PHE A 166 0.79 2.42 3.61
CA PHE A 166 -0.58 2.36 3.13
C PHE A 166 -0.70 2.86 1.69
N SER A 167 -1.23 2.02 0.80
CA SER A 167 -1.49 2.38 -0.59
C SER A 167 -2.87 1.91 -1.03
N ALA A 168 -3.72 2.85 -1.46
CA ALA A 168 -5.04 2.63 -2.02
C ALA A 168 -5.26 3.49 -3.28
N ALA A 169 -4.22 3.59 -4.11
CA ALA A 169 -4.30 4.33 -5.38
C ALA A 169 -5.27 3.67 -6.37
N HIS A 170 -5.82 4.46 -7.30
CA HIS A 170 -6.76 3.97 -8.32
C HIS A 170 -7.97 3.27 -7.69
N ASN A 171 -8.68 4.00 -6.84
CA ASN A 171 -9.95 3.63 -6.23
C ASN A 171 -11.00 4.73 -6.47
N GLN A 172 -12.09 4.71 -5.72
CA GLN A 172 -13.17 5.71 -5.78
C GLN A 172 -13.36 6.42 -4.44
N LEU A 173 -12.30 6.51 -3.61
CA LEU A 173 -12.34 7.07 -2.26
C LEU A 173 -12.71 8.56 -2.31
N GLU A 174 -13.74 8.94 -1.57
CA GLU A 174 -14.19 10.33 -1.44
C GLU A 174 -13.64 11.00 -0.18
N PHE A 175 -13.37 10.22 0.85
CA PHE A 175 -12.83 10.66 2.13
C PHE A 175 -12.00 9.54 2.77
N VAL A 176 -10.94 9.93 3.50
CA VAL A 176 -10.11 9.01 4.30
C VAL A 176 -9.73 9.70 5.60
N GLN A 177 -9.89 8.98 6.71
CA GLN A 177 -9.49 9.42 8.05
C GLN A 177 -8.31 8.59 8.52
N LEU A 178 -7.25 9.25 8.98
CA LEU A 178 -5.96 8.63 9.28
C LEU A 178 -5.40 9.07 10.64
N GLU A 179 -6.16 9.78 11.46
CA GLU A 179 -5.63 10.44 12.67
C GLU A 179 -4.85 9.50 13.56
N SER A 180 -5.33 8.28 13.77
CA SER A 180 -4.68 7.28 14.64
C SER A 180 -3.49 6.54 14.01
N CYS A 181 -3.21 6.73 12.72
CA CYS A 181 -2.08 6.09 12.02
C CYS A 181 -0.77 6.87 12.23
N GLU A 182 -0.29 6.97 13.46
CA GLU A 182 0.83 7.85 13.85
C GLU A 182 2.18 7.44 13.23
N TRP A 183 2.39 6.15 12.95
CA TRP A 183 3.65 5.60 12.43
C TRP A 183 3.73 5.55 10.90
N LEU A 184 2.78 6.16 10.22
CA LEU A 184 2.70 6.12 8.76
C LEU A 184 3.91 6.81 8.12
N GLN A 185 4.65 6.07 7.29
CA GLN A 185 5.84 6.53 6.56
C GLN A 185 5.57 6.72 5.07
N TYR A 186 4.70 5.90 4.50
CA TYR A 186 4.32 5.94 3.11
C TYR A 186 2.80 5.96 2.97
N LEU A 187 2.28 6.98 2.30
CA LEU A 187 0.86 7.12 2.00
C LEU A 187 0.65 7.41 0.52
N ASN A 188 -0.03 6.50 -0.18
CA ASN A 188 -0.45 6.72 -1.55
C ASN A 188 -1.98 6.57 -1.68
N LEU A 189 -2.63 7.69 -1.94
CA LEU A 189 -4.08 7.80 -2.21
C LEU A 189 -4.33 8.44 -3.59
N SER A 190 -3.36 8.36 -4.50
CA SER A 190 -3.48 8.94 -5.84
C SER A 190 -4.61 8.29 -6.66
N HIS A 191 -5.11 9.01 -7.67
CA HIS A 191 -6.18 8.52 -8.55
C HIS A 191 -7.42 8.06 -7.77
N ASN A 192 -7.95 8.95 -6.94
CA ASN A 192 -9.18 8.79 -6.18
C ASN A 192 -10.14 9.97 -6.42
N GLN A 193 -11.15 10.12 -5.61
CA GLN A 193 -12.13 11.21 -5.67
C GLN A 193 -12.09 12.10 -4.42
N LEU A 194 -10.97 12.12 -3.70
CA LEU A 194 -10.82 12.84 -2.45
C LEU A 194 -11.07 14.34 -2.65
N THR A 195 -12.01 14.88 -1.90
CA THR A 195 -12.24 16.32 -1.79
C THR A 195 -11.52 16.92 -0.59
N ASP A 196 -11.19 16.08 0.37
CA ASP A 196 -10.50 16.41 1.60
C ASP A 196 -9.78 15.18 2.18
N ILE A 197 -8.85 15.41 3.10
CA ILE A 197 -8.15 14.37 3.86
C ILE A 197 -7.88 14.89 5.28
N VAL A 198 -8.23 14.10 6.27
CA VAL A 198 -7.90 14.36 7.67
C VAL A 198 -6.78 13.41 8.09
N ALA A 199 -5.55 13.86 7.94
CA ALA A 199 -4.40 13.04 8.25
C ALA A 199 -3.93 13.19 9.70
N GLY A 200 -4.11 14.37 10.29
CA GLY A 200 -3.52 14.73 11.58
C GLY A 200 -1.99 14.84 11.50
N ASN A 201 -1.33 14.94 12.62
CA ASN A 201 0.12 15.05 12.65
C ASN A 201 0.77 13.70 12.31
N LYS A 202 1.64 13.69 11.29
CA LYS A 202 2.35 12.49 10.80
C LYS A 202 3.87 12.74 10.83
N ASN A 203 4.44 12.57 12.02
CA ASN A 203 5.87 12.82 12.23
C ASN A 203 6.78 11.89 11.43
N GLU A 204 6.32 10.66 11.15
CA GLU A 204 7.12 9.65 10.46
C GLU A 204 6.91 9.64 8.94
N LEU A 205 5.98 10.45 8.40
CA LEU A 205 5.62 10.43 6.98
C LEU A 205 6.75 10.97 6.10
N LEU A 206 7.21 10.15 5.17
CA LEU A 206 8.28 10.43 4.22
C LEU A 206 7.75 10.72 2.81
N LEU A 207 6.70 10.03 2.41
CA LEU A 207 6.06 10.19 1.10
C LEU A 207 4.54 10.31 1.26
N LEU A 208 3.99 11.37 0.65
CA LEU A 208 2.56 11.61 0.53
C LEU A 208 2.20 11.82 -0.94
N ASP A 209 1.44 10.87 -1.52
CA ASP A 209 0.89 11.00 -2.86
C ASP A 209 -0.62 11.13 -2.82
N LEU A 210 -1.11 12.34 -3.11
CA LEU A 210 -2.52 12.72 -3.24
C LEU A 210 -2.83 13.17 -4.68
N SER A 211 -1.97 12.85 -5.64
CA SER A 211 -2.16 13.27 -7.02
C SER A 211 -3.43 12.68 -7.64
N HIS A 212 -3.99 13.35 -8.66
CA HIS A 212 -5.20 12.90 -9.34
C HIS A 212 -6.40 12.69 -8.41
N ASN A 213 -6.73 13.76 -7.66
CA ASN A 213 -7.89 13.82 -6.77
C ASN A 213 -8.71 15.09 -7.05
N LYS A 214 -9.65 15.43 -6.17
CA LYS A 214 -10.51 16.64 -6.28
C LYS A 214 -10.25 17.63 -5.13
N LEU A 215 -9.04 17.63 -4.56
CA LEU A 215 -8.68 18.47 -3.43
C LEU A 215 -8.73 19.96 -3.83
N THR A 216 -9.40 20.77 -3.02
CA THR A 216 -9.47 22.23 -3.19
C THR A 216 -8.52 22.98 -2.26
N SER A 217 -8.13 22.34 -1.17
CA SER A 217 -7.16 22.82 -0.18
C SER A 217 -6.41 21.63 0.43
N LEU A 218 -5.30 21.92 1.10
CA LEU A 218 -4.64 20.99 2.02
C LEU A 218 -4.86 21.47 3.44
N HIS A 219 -5.17 20.56 4.34
CA HIS A 219 -5.23 20.87 5.77
C HIS A 219 -3.86 21.22 6.32
N ASN A 220 -3.87 21.94 7.43
CA ASN A 220 -2.66 22.45 8.09
C ASN A 220 -2.01 21.38 8.98
N ASP A 221 -1.94 20.16 8.49
CA ASP A 221 -1.35 19.02 9.19
C ASP A 221 0.18 19.14 9.24
N LEU A 222 0.78 18.57 10.27
CA LEU A 222 2.23 18.59 10.46
C LEU A 222 2.88 17.36 9.84
N PHE A 223 3.76 17.58 8.87
CA PHE A 223 4.56 16.53 8.22
C PHE A 223 6.06 16.88 8.26
N PRO A 224 6.68 16.99 9.45
CA PRO A 224 8.02 17.54 9.59
C PRO A 224 9.13 16.75 8.89
N ASN A 225 8.93 15.46 8.67
CA ASN A 225 9.88 14.58 8.00
C ASN A 225 9.53 14.27 6.54
N LEU A 226 8.47 14.88 6.00
CA LEU A 226 8.03 14.63 4.63
C LEU A 226 9.13 15.00 3.63
N ASN A 227 9.50 14.06 2.79
CA ASN A 227 10.48 14.23 1.72
C ASN A 227 9.83 14.51 0.36
N THR A 228 8.74 13.81 0.08
CA THR A 228 8.05 13.88 -1.21
C THR A 228 6.57 14.17 -1.03
N LEU A 229 6.09 15.26 -1.63
CA LEU A 229 4.70 15.66 -1.67
C LEU A 229 4.22 15.75 -3.11
N LEU A 230 3.29 14.87 -3.50
CA LEU A 230 2.68 14.84 -4.82
C LEU A 230 1.19 15.22 -4.69
N ILE A 231 0.83 16.40 -5.19
CA ILE A 231 -0.52 16.99 -5.15
C ILE A 231 -0.95 17.48 -6.53
N ASN A 232 -0.28 17.01 -7.57
CA ASN A 232 -0.60 17.36 -8.96
C ASN A 232 -1.96 16.79 -9.39
N ASN A 233 -2.57 17.43 -10.40
CA ASN A 233 -3.88 17.04 -10.91
C ASN A 233 -4.97 17.07 -9.83
N ASN A 234 -5.11 18.22 -9.19
CA ASN A 234 -6.15 18.52 -8.20
C ASN A 234 -6.84 19.86 -8.53
N LEU A 235 -7.63 20.37 -7.62
CA LEU A 235 -8.37 21.64 -7.78
C LEU A 235 -7.85 22.75 -6.86
N LEU A 236 -6.60 22.65 -6.41
CA LEU A 236 -6.00 23.57 -5.45
C LEU A 236 -5.92 24.98 -6.02
N SER A 237 -6.50 25.96 -5.34
CA SER A 237 -6.44 27.38 -5.71
C SER A 237 -5.26 28.12 -5.07
N GLU A 238 -4.70 27.56 -3.99
CA GLU A 238 -3.56 28.07 -3.25
C GLU A 238 -2.80 26.91 -2.59
N ILE A 239 -1.52 27.13 -2.26
CA ILE A 239 -0.73 26.23 -1.45
C ILE A 239 -0.40 26.99 -0.16
N LYS A 240 -1.02 26.57 0.94
CA LYS A 240 -0.75 27.11 2.27
C LYS A 240 0.32 26.26 2.94
N ILE A 241 1.59 26.66 2.80
CA ILE A 241 2.68 26.06 3.56
C ILE A 241 2.91 26.95 4.77
N PHE A 242 2.55 26.44 5.93
CA PHE A 242 2.75 27.14 7.19
C PHE A 242 4.04 26.71 7.88
N TYR A 243 4.64 27.61 8.61
CA TYR A 243 5.92 27.51 9.35
C TYR A 243 6.23 26.09 9.84
N SER A 244 7.42 25.58 9.50
CA SER A 244 8.02 24.33 9.97
C SER A 244 7.42 23.00 9.53
N ASN A 245 6.29 22.97 8.82
CA ASN A 245 5.58 21.71 8.51
C ASN A 245 6.23 20.88 7.41
N PHE A 246 7.10 21.49 6.56
CA PHE A 246 7.63 20.86 5.36
C PHE A 246 9.14 21.07 5.18
N CYS A 247 9.88 21.29 6.28
CA CYS A 247 11.31 21.63 6.24
C CYS A 247 12.19 20.64 5.46
N ASN A 248 11.78 19.36 5.41
CA ASN A 248 12.54 18.29 4.78
C ASN A 248 12.08 17.96 3.35
N VAL A 249 11.06 18.65 2.82
CA VAL A 249 10.53 18.36 1.46
C VAL A 249 11.58 18.67 0.42
N GLN A 250 11.95 17.63 -0.33
CA GLN A 250 12.87 17.71 -1.48
C GLN A 250 12.13 17.75 -2.80
N THR A 251 10.96 17.12 -2.87
CA THR A 251 10.13 17.10 -4.08
C THR A 251 8.72 17.57 -3.77
N LEU A 252 8.29 18.63 -4.42
CA LEU A 252 6.92 19.13 -4.42
C LEU A 252 6.40 19.18 -5.86
N ASN A 253 5.40 18.37 -6.16
CA ASN A 253 4.71 18.42 -7.44
C ASN A 253 3.27 18.91 -7.24
N ALA A 254 2.99 20.16 -7.64
CA ALA A 254 1.67 20.77 -7.64
C ALA A 254 1.22 21.19 -9.07
N ALA A 255 1.75 20.53 -10.08
CA ALA A 255 1.35 20.76 -11.48
C ALA A 255 -0.13 20.43 -11.70
N ASN A 256 -0.74 21.00 -12.74
CA ASN A 256 -2.14 20.76 -13.11
C ASN A 256 -3.12 21.03 -11.95
N ASN A 257 -3.07 22.23 -11.40
CA ASN A 257 -3.99 22.73 -10.38
C ASN A 257 -4.64 24.06 -10.82
N GLN A 258 -5.24 24.79 -9.91
CA GLN A 258 -5.89 26.09 -10.18
C GLN A 258 -5.20 27.26 -9.46
N LEU A 259 -3.92 27.12 -9.15
CA LEU A 259 -3.13 28.14 -8.46
C LEU A 259 -3.11 29.43 -9.25
N LYS A 260 -3.49 30.56 -8.63
CA LYS A 260 -3.55 31.89 -9.26
C LYS A 260 -2.40 32.79 -8.84
N TYR A 261 -1.91 32.58 -7.66
CA TYR A 261 -0.90 33.38 -7.01
C TYR A 261 0.12 32.50 -6.33
N ILE A 262 1.39 32.82 -6.46
CA ILE A 262 2.48 32.18 -5.74
C ILE A 262 3.31 33.28 -5.06
N ASN A 263 3.35 33.25 -3.76
CA ASN A 263 4.34 33.97 -3.00
C ASN A 263 5.56 33.06 -2.80
N LEU A 264 6.69 33.38 -3.42
CA LEU A 264 7.91 32.58 -3.31
C LEU A 264 8.55 32.63 -1.91
N ASP A 265 8.06 33.46 -1.00
CA ASP A 265 8.49 33.43 0.40
C ASP A 265 8.23 32.06 1.05
N PHE A 266 7.30 31.27 0.53
CA PHE A 266 7.09 29.89 1.01
C PHE A 266 8.33 29.00 0.82
N LEU A 267 9.21 29.31 -0.12
CA LEU A 267 10.46 28.58 -0.34
C LEU A 267 11.43 28.72 0.85
N THR A 268 11.31 29.80 1.61
CA THR A 268 12.09 29.95 2.86
C THR A 268 11.72 28.89 3.89
N TYR A 269 10.51 28.32 3.78
CA TYR A 269 10.03 27.21 4.61
C TYR A 269 10.33 25.84 4.02
N LEU A 270 10.92 25.79 2.81
CA LEU A 270 11.33 24.57 2.10
C LEU A 270 12.83 24.56 1.84
N PRO A 271 13.70 24.66 2.85
CA PRO A 271 15.15 24.81 2.65
C PRO A 271 15.79 23.59 1.95
N SER A 272 15.10 22.44 1.94
CA SER A 272 15.59 21.20 1.34
C SER A 272 15.10 20.97 -0.09
N ILE A 273 14.31 21.88 -0.66
CA ILE A 273 13.66 21.67 -1.96
C ILE A 273 14.66 21.50 -3.10
N LYS A 274 14.53 20.43 -3.87
CA LYS A 274 15.34 20.11 -5.06
C LYS A 274 14.49 20.13 -6.34
N SER A 275 13.23 19.77 -6.22
CA SER A 275 12.30 19.71 -7.34
C SER A 275 10.97 20.36 -6.96
N LEU A 276 10.60 21.40 -7.69
CA LEU A 276 9.33 22.10 -7.56
C LEU A 276 8.65 22.13 -8.93
N ARG A 277 7.46 21.52 -9.03
CA ARG A 277 6.66 21.58 -10.26
C ARG A 277 5.36 22.32 -10.00
N LEU A 278 5.12 23.38 -10.77
CA LEU A 278 3.95 24.26 -10.73
C LEU A 278 3.34 24.46 -12.14
N ASP A 279 3.78 23.70 -13.12
CA ASP A 279 3.33 23.80 -14.50
C ASP A 279 1.82 23.53 -14.63
N ASN A 280 1.19 24.06 -15.69
CA ASN A 280 -0.24 23.91 -15.96
C ASN A 280 -1.14 24.40 -14.79
N ASN A 281 -0.84 25.56 -14.26
CA ASN A 281 -1.66 26.28 -13.30
C ASN A 281 -2.21 27.58 -13.91
N LYS A 282 -2.93 28.39 -13.14
CA LYS A 282 -3.50 29.70 -13.56
C LYS A 282 -2.70 30.88 -12.99
N ILE A 283 -1.39 30.70 -12.78
CA ILE A 283 -0.54 31.68 -12.09
C ILE A 283 -0.41 32.94 -12.94
N THR A 284 -0.89 34.06 -12.41
CA THR A 284 -0.78 35.39 -13.02
C THR A 284 0.20 36.30 -12.26
N HIS A 285 0.50 35.99 -11.01
CA HIS A 285 1.37 36.76 -10.15
C HIS A 285 2.31 35.87 -9.37
N ILE A 286 3.58 36.25 -9.37
CA ILE A 286 4.64 35.66 -8.55
C ILE A 286 5.24 36.79 -7.72
N ASP A 287 5.11 36.70 -6.42
CA ASP A 287 5.71 37.64 -5.48
C ASP A 287 7.05 37.09 -4.97
N THR A 288 8.06 37.97 -4.98
CA THR A 288 9.45 37.59 -4.64
C THR A 288 10.05 38.50 -3.57
N ASN A 289 9.23 39.05 -2.68
CA ASN A 289 9.61 40.17 -1.80
C ASN A 289 10.87 39.92 -0.94
N ASN A 290 11.28 38.69 -0.69
CA ASN A 290 12.40 38.38 0.22
C ASN A 290 13.47 37.42 -0.33
N THR A 291 13.44 37.03 -1.61
CA THR A 291 14.41 36.07 -2.13
C THR A 291 15.58 36.75 -2.82
N SER A 292 16.68 36.98 -2.07
CA SER A 292 17.99 37.41 -2.61
C SER A 292 18.70 36.30 -3.42
N ASP A 293 18.24 35.04 -3.35
CA ASP A 293 18.91 33.86 -3.92
C ASP A 293 18.09 33.09 -4.98
N ILE A 294 17.35 33.79 -5.85
CA ILE A 294 16.59 33.15 -6.95
C ILE A 294 17.50 32.49 -8.01
N GLY A 295 18.82 32.65 -7.91
CA GLY A 295 19.75 32.13 -8.92
C GLY A 295 19.71 30.62 -9.16
N THR A 296 19.25 29.83 -8.23
CA THR A 296 19.13 28.36 -8.35
C THR A 296 17.76 27.88 -8.87
N LEU A 297 16.75 28.75 -8.90
CA LEU A 297 15.38 28.42 -9.33
C LEU A 297 15.11 28.62 -10.84
N SER A 298 16.06 29.21 -11.55
CA SER A 298 15.94 29.55 -12.98
C SER A 298 15.57 28.38 -13.91
N PRO A 299 15.96 27.11 -13.68
CA PRO A 299 15.51 25.99 -14.50
C PRO A 299 14.08 25.54 -14.23
N ILE A 300 13.54 25.80 -13.04
CA ILE A 300 12.28 25.24 -12.54
C ILE A 300 11.08 26.06 -13.04
N ILE A 301 11.26 27.37 -13.26
CA ILE A 301 10.17 28.31 -13.60
C ILE A 301 10.02 28.52 -15.13
N LYS A 302 10.91 28.01 -15.97
CA LYS A 302 11.01 28.33 -17.41
C LYS A 302 9.89 27.79 -18.32
N GLN A 303 8.89 27.07 -17.85
CA GLN A 303 7.86 26.46 -18.72
C GLN A 303 6.44 27.04 -18.60
N SER A 304 6.24 28.22 -18.02
CA SER A 304 4.90 28.81 -17.93
C SER A 304 4.62 29.93 -18.94
N LYS A 305 5.28 29.94 -20.12
CA LYS A 305 4.99 30.86 -21.21
C LYS A 305 4.71 30.07 -22.49
N THR A 306 3.50 29.63 -22.68
CA THR A 306 2.78 29.60 -23.97
C THR A 306 1.29 29.52 -23.69
#